data_a98fce9cb241a3ebed5f1e7b7c3f596d
#
_entry.id   a98fce9cb241a3ebed5f1e7b7c3f596d
#
_cell.length_a   1.000
_cell.length_b   1.000
_cell.length_c   1.000
_cell.angle_alpha   90.00
_cell.angle_beta   90.00
_cell.angle_gamma   90.00
#
_symmetry.space_group_name_H-M   'P 1'
#
loop_
_entity.id
_entity.type
_entity.pdbx_description
1 polymer ?
#
loop_
_entity_poly.entity_id
_entity_poly.type
_entity_poly.pdbx_seq_one_letter_code
_entity_poly.pdbx_strand_id
1 'polypeptide(L)'
;MLPIFIFDTNILDQLPSATDRRVAFIHSALNQLQQQLTQMGASLQVYHDTPLNAFKKLVQQHTIDKVFTNHDYEPYARERDDTIALFLQQHNISFYTYKDQVIFEKQEVVKDDGKPYTVFTPYSRKWKATMDPSYLKSFPTEKYFNNFHQQSARPVPSLNAIGFKETDTTFPPATPDKAVIKQYDKQRNFPAIEGTSHLGVHLRFGTISIRQLAKQATTMNETFLNELIWRDFFQMILWHFPHVGKGKAFKPEYDFIQWRNNEDEFARWCAGNTGYPIVDAGMRELNATGFMHNRVRMITASFLAKHLLIDWRWGESYFAEKLLDFDLASNNGNWSRLSRELQVAVAMQRLISGSSIRICKQKSSIRSLHT
;
A
#
# COMPACT_ATOMS: atom_id res chain seq x y z
N MET A 1 27.63 5.29 12.75
CA MET A 1 26.30 5.42 12.11
C MET A 1 25.25 5.64 13.20
N LEU A 2 24.44 6.71 13.12
CA LEU A 2 23.35 7.02 14.06
C LEU A 2 22.02 6.63 13.41
N PRO A 3 21.28 5.61 13.90
CA PRO A 3 19.96 5.30 13.40
C PRO A 3 18.94 6.32 13.93
N ILE A 4 18.08 6.82 13.05
CA ILE A 4 17.02 7.77 13.39
C ILE A 4 15.67 7.29 12.87
N PHE A 5 14.60 7.70 13.55
CA PHE A 5 13.23 7.56 13.09
C PHE A 5 12.46 8.85 13.36
N ILE A 6 11.61 9.24 12.43
CA ILE A 6 10.79 10.45 12.54
C ILE A 6 9.31 10.05 12.47
N PHE A 7 8.59 10.23 13.56
CA PHE A 7 7.14 10.28 13.55
C PHE A 7 6.73 11.61 12.89
N ASP A 8 6.49 11.54 11.59
CA ASP A 8 6.23 12.70 10.74
C ASP A 8 4.85 13.30 11.04
N THR A 9 4.82 14.47 11.64
CA THR A 9 3.57 15.16 12.02
C THR A 9 2.75 15.56 10.80
N ASN A 10 3.36 15.79 9.63
CA ASN A 10 2.59 16.03 8.40
C ASN A 10 1.73 14.83 7.98
N ILE A 11 2.08 13.61 8.42
CA ILE A 11 1.29 12.39 8.19
C ILE A 11 0.38 12.13 9.39
N LEU A 12 0.93 12.16 10.60
CA LEU A 12 0.21 11.75 11.81
C LEU A 12 -0.98 12.65 12.12
N ASP A 13 -0.84 13.96 11.91
CA ASP A 13 -1.90 14.95 12.18
C ASP A 13 -3.09 14.83 11.20
N GLN A 14 -2.92 14.11 10.09
CA GLN A 14 -3.99 13.83 9.13
C GLN A 14 -4.77 12.55 9.45
N LEU A 15 -4.30 11.74 10.41
CA LEU A 15 -4.98 10.50 10.77
C LEU A 15 -6.24 10.80 11.60
N PRO A 16 -7.41 10.24 11.20
CA PRO A 16 -8.68 10.61 11.84
C PRO A 16 -8.87 10.02 13.24
N SER A 17 -8.03 9.04 13.63
CA SER A 17 -8.18 8.32 14.89
C SER A 17 -6.89 8.29 15.70
N ALA A 18 -7.00 8.64 16.98
CA ALA A 18 -5.91 8.46 17.94
C ALA A 18 -5.61 6.96 18.25
N THR A 19 -6.47 6.04 17.82
CA THR A 19 -6.30 4.59 17.96
C THR A 19 -5.93 3.92 16.64
N ASP A 20 -5.16 4.61 15.78
CA ASP A 20 -4.72 4.04 14.51
C ASP A 20 -3.79 2.84 14.74
N ARG A 21 -4.22 1.67 14.27
CA ARG A 21 -3.50 0.39 14.45
C ARG A 21 -2.13 0.39 13.78
N ARG A 22 -1.95 1.16 12.71
CA ARG A 22 -0.66 1.26 11.98
C ARG A 22 0.37 1.98 12.82
N VAL A 23 -0.03 3.04 13.52
CA VAL A 23 0.85 3.77 14.45
C VAL A 23 1.24 2.87 15.62
N ALA A 24 0.31 2.11 16.18
CA ALA A 24 0.59 1.13 17.23
C ALA A 24 1.55 0.03 16.73
N PHE A 25 1.38 -0.47 15.49
CA PHE A 25 2.29 -1.43 14.89
C PHE A 25 3.71 -0.86 14.74
N ILE A 26 3.84 0.34 14.16
CA ILE A 26 5.13 1.02 14.01
C ILE A 26 5.80 1.21 15.37
N HIS A 27 5.07 1.70 16.36
CA HIS A 27 5.57 1.91 17.72
C HIS A 27 6.09 0.60 18.34
N SER A 28 5.34 -0.50 18.20
CA SER A 28 5.77 -1.83 18.65
C SER A 28 7.06 -2.29 17.94
N ALA A 29 7.14 -2.12 16.62
CA ALA A 29 8.33 -2.48 15.84
C ALA A 29 9.56 -1.64 16.23
N LEU A 30 9.37 -0.34 16.50
CA LEU A 30 10.45 0.54 16.95
C LEU A 30 10.96 0.17 18.35
N ASN A 31 10.07 -0.22 19.26
CA ASN A 31 10.49 -0.73 20.58
C ASN A 31 11.32 -1.99 20.48
N GLN A 32 10.94 -2.93 19.59
CA GLN A 32 11.74 -4.14 19.35
C GLN A 32 13.12 -3.78 18.75
N LEU A 33 13.16 -2.87 17.78
CA LEU A 33 14.41 -2.40 17.18
C LEU A 33 15.28 -1.69 18.21
N GLN A 34 14.69 -0.84 19.08
CA GLN A 34 15.40 -0.16 20.16
C GLN A 34 16.03 -1.14 21.15
N GLN A 35 15.32 -2.20 21.52
CA GLN A 35 15.89 -3.25 22.38
C GLN A 35 17.11 -3.92 21.74
N GLN A 36 17.03 -4.24 20.44
CA GLN A 36 18.16 -4.83 19.71
C GLN A 36 19.36 -3.88 19.64
N LEU A 37 19.13 -2.60 19.33
CA LEU A 37 20.18 -1.59 19.27
C LEU A 37 20.85 -1.38 20.65
N THR A 38 20.04 -1.36 21.71
CA THR A 38 20.57 -1.21 23.09
C THR A 38 21.50 -2.36 23.47
N GLN A 39 21.19 -3.61 23.06
CA GLN A 39 22.08 -4.76 23.26
C GLN A 39 23.43 -4.61 22.53
N MET A 40 23.49 -3.77 21.49
CA MET A 40 24.72 -3.47 20.74
C MET A 40 25.43 -2.20 21.23
N GLY A 41 24.97 -1.59 22.34
CA GLY A 41 25.50 -0.32 22.85
C GLY A 41 25.07 0.92 22.04
N ALA A 42 24.12 0.76 21.15
CA ALA A 42 23.57 1.83 20.31
C ALA A 42 22.14 2.20 20.74
N SER A 43 21.61 3.25 20.15
CA SER A 43 20.22 3.65 20.40
C SER A 43 19.61 4.29 19.15
N LEU A 44 18.34 4.00 18.90
CA LEU A 44 17.54 4.71 17.91
C LEU A 44 17.22 6.11 18.45
N GLN A 45 17.46 7.14 17.65
CA GLN A 45 17.03 8.48 17.96
C GLN A 45 15.69 8.76 17.29
N VAL A 46 14.65 8.98 18.11
CA VAL A 46 13.28 9.17 17.63
C VAL A 46 12.85 10.60 17.76
N TYR A 47 12.30 11.15 16.69
CA TYR A 47 11.70 12.50 16.64
C TYR A 47 10.19 12.39 16.42
N HIS A 48 9.44 13.29 17.03
CA HIS A 48 8.04 13.57 16.73
C HIS A 48 7.98 15.02 16.24
N ASP A 49 8.07 15.21 14.94
CA ASP A 49 8.19 16.53 14.29
C ASP A 49 8.00 16.39 12.78
N THR A 50 8.01 17.51 12.06
CA THR A 50 8.18 17.45 10.61
C THR A 50 9.59 16.97 10.24
N PRO A 51 9.78 16.24 9.13
CA PRO A 51 11.10 15.75 8.74
C PRO A 51 12.15 16.86 8.62
N LEU A 52 11.80 18.01 8.04
CA LEU A 52 12.71 19.12 7.90
C LEU A 52 13.17 19.68 9.26
N ASN A 53 12.25 19.83 10.22
CA ASN A 53 12.59 20.30 11.55
C ASN A 53 13.45 19.29 12.32
N ALA A 54 13.16 17.99 12.16
CA ALA A 54 13.98 16.92 12.75
C ALA A 54 15.43 17.01 12.22
N PHE A 55 15.62 17.19 10.92
CA PHE A 55 16.96 17.35 10.33
C PHE A 55 17.65 18.64 10.76
N LYS A 56 16.92 19.76 10.92
CA LYS A 56 17.50 21.00 11.49
C LYS A 56 18.05 20.77 12.90
N LYS A 57 17.31 20.04 13.74
CA LYS A 57 17.77 19.68 15.10
C LYS A 57 18.99 18.74 15.05
N LEU A 58 18.98 17.75 14.16
CA LEU A 58 20.09 16.81 13.98
C LEU A 58 21.39 17.49 13.59
N VAL A 59 21.36 18.40 12.63
CA VAL A 59 22.55 19.16 12.17
C VAL A 59 23.12 20.07 13.25
N GLN A 60 22.27 20.58 14.15
CA GLN A 60 22.74 21.37 15.31
C GLN A 60 23.38 20.50 16.40
N GLN A 61 22.94 19.26 16.54
CA GLN A 61 23.37 18.35 17.63
C GLN A 61 24.56 17.47 17.26
N HIS A 62 24.77 17.23 15.96
CA HIS A 62 25.75 16.27 15.48
C HIS A 62 26.51 16.83 14.27
N THR A 63 27.79 16.50 14.16
CA THR A 63 28.56 16.65 12.92
C THR A 63 28.22 15.50 12.01
N ILE A 64 27.59 15.77 10.88
CA ILE A 64 27.07 14.78 9.94
C ILE A 64 27.76 14.95 8.59
N ASP A 65 28.36 13.88 8.08
CA ASP A 65 28.94 13.86 6.74
C ASP A 65 27.94 13.37 5.69
N LYS A 66 27.13 12.36 6.06
CA LYS A 66 26.28 11.64 5.12
C LYS A 66 24.98 11.21 5.78
N VAL A 67 23.91 11.26 5.00
CA VAL A 67 22.59 10.72 5.36
C VAL A 67 22.21 9.66 4.35
N PHE A 68 21.64 8.55 4.83
CA PHE A 68 21.21 7.41 4.03
C PHE A 68 19.73 7.11 4.30
N THR A 69 18.96 6.88 3.24
CA THR A 69 17.56 6.46 3.34
C THR A 69 17.22 5.50 2.20
N ASN A 70 16.08 4.83 2.32
CA ASN A 70 15.53 4.01 1.24
C ASN A 70 14.55 4.84 0.39
N HIS A 71 14.41 4.45 -0.89
CA HIS A 71 13.43 5.08 -1.77
C HIS A 71 12.00 4.81 -1.29
N ASP A 72 11.15 5.82 -1.42
CA ASP A 72 9.71 5.70 -1.42
C ASP A 72 9.14 6.29 -2.72
N TYR A 73 8.03 5.76 -3.20
CA TYR A 73 7.47 6.09 -4.50
C TYR A 73 6.22 6.95 -4.40
N GLU A 74 5.72 7.14 -3.19
CA GLU A 74 4.54 7.98 -2.91
C GLU A 74 4.85 9.47 -3.17
N PRO A 75 3.90 10.24 -3.72
CA PRO A 75 4.14 11.64 -4.07
C PRO A 75 4.68 12.49 -2.89
N TYR A 76 4.05 12.35 -1.72
CA TYR A 76 4.50 13.06 -0.52
C TYR A 76 5.94 12.68 -0.12
N ALA A 77 6.26 11.40 -0.13
CA ALA A 77 7.59 10.93 0.26
C ALA A 77 8.68 11.47 -0.68
N ARG A 78 8.40 11.57 -1.97
CA ARG A 78 9.31 12.15 -2.96
C ARG A 78 9.54 13.65 -2.70
N GLU A 79 8.46 14.41 -2.50
CA GLU A 79 8.53 15.85 -2.20
C GLU A 79 9.29 16.10 -0.88
N ARG A 80 9.07 15.26 0.13
CA ARG A 80 9.81 15.26 1.39
C ARG A 80 11.30 15.01 1.19
N ASP A 81 11.65 13.95 0.46
CA ASP A 81 13.04 13.55 0.26
C ASP A 81 13.82 14.61 -0.56
N ASP A 82 13.18 15.20 -1.59
CA ASP A 82 13.73 16.32 -2.35
C ASP A 82 14.00 17.55 -1.44
N THR A 83 13.05 17.87 -0.55
CA THR A 83 13.20 18.97 0.42
C THR A 83 14.35 18.73 1.38
N ILE A 84 14.49 17.51 1.90
CA ILE A 84 15.59 17.12 2.79
C ILE A 84 16.92 17.14 2.04
N ALA A 85 16.98 16.65 0.81
CA ALA A 85 18.19 16.68 0.00
C ALA A 85 18.70 18.12 -0.21
N LEU A 86 17.83 19.05 -0.55
CA LEU A 86 18.17 20.47 -0.70
C LEU A 86 18.67 21.09 0.60
N PHE A 87 18.02 20.80 1.73
CA PHE A 87 18.45 21.28 3.03
C PHE A 87 19.85 20.75 3.41
N LEU A 88 20.09 19.44 3.22
CA LEU A 88 21.37 18.82 3.54
C LEU A 88 22.50 19.33 2.64
N GLN A 89 22.21 19.57 1.36
CA GLN A 89 23.16 20.17 0.42
C GLN A 89 23.64 21.56 0.88
N GLN A 90 22.74 22.40 1.41
CA GLN A 90 23.08 23.72 1.96
C GLN A 90 24.04 23.65 3.17
N HIS A 91 24.06 22.47 3.83
CA HIS A 91 24.95 22.21 4.98
C HIS A 91 26.19 21.38 4.61
N ASN A 92 26.45 21.16 3.31
CA ASN A 92 27.54 20.31 2.80
C ASN A 92 27.44 18.83 3.26
N ILE A 93 26.25 18.34 3.49
CA ILE A 93 25.96 16.95 3.90
C ILE A 93 25.46 16.18 2.68
N SER A 94 26.12 15.06 2.37
CA SER A 94 25.72 14.20 1.25
C SER A 94 24.48 13.38 1.61
N PHE A 95 23.51 13.32 0.69
CA PHE A 95 22.28 12.52 0.84
C PHE A 95 22.26 11.37 -0.16
N TYR A 96 22.18 10.15 0.35
CA TYR A 96 22.18 8.92 -0.46
C TYR A 96 20.87 8.15 -0.28
N THR A 97 20.29 7.73 -1.38
CA THR A 97 19.03 6.98 -1.41
C THR A 97 19.22 5.64 -2.09
N TYR A 98 18.55 4.58 -1.61
CA TYR A 98 18.74 3.22 -2.09
C TYR A 98 17.41 2.47 -2.27
N LYS A 99 17.37 1.59 -3.24
CA LYS A 99 16.27 0.64 -3.43
C LYS A 99 16.24 -0.38 -2.29
N ASP A 100 15.09 -0.58 -1.69
CA ASP A 100 14.92 -1.60 -0.65
C ASP A 100 13.56 -2.29 -0.66
N GLN A 101 12.46 -1.54 -0.71
CA GLN A 101 11.11 -2.09 -0.54
C GLN A 101 10.56 -2.92 -1.71
N VAL A 102 11.23 -2.96 -2.85
CA VAL A 102 10.87 -3.73 -4.07
C VAL A 102 12.08 -4.45 -4.62
N ILE A 103 11.85 -5.47 -5.45
CA ILE A 103 12.92 -6.16 -6.17
C ILE A 103 13.36 -5.32 -7.38
N PHE A 104 12.40 -4.87 -8.19
CA PHE A 104 12.65 -3.95 -9.30
C PHE A 104 11.89 -2.65 -9.09
N GLU A 105 12.59 -1.53 -9.31
CA GLU A 105 12.03 -0.21 -9.15
C GLU A 105 12.03 0.60 -10.44
N LYS A 106 11.21 1.65 -10.48
CA LYS A 106 11.25 2.71 -11.48
C LYS A 106 11.23 2.14 -12.91
N GLN A 107 12.37 2.17 -13.61
CA GLN A 107 12.53 1.78 -15.02
C GLN A 107 13.24 0.43 -15.21
N GLU A 108 13.52 -0.31 -14.15
CA GLU A 108 14.25 -1.60 -14.26
C GLU A 108 13.45 -2.67 -15.01
N VAL A 109 12.10 -2.60 -14.98
CA VAL A 109 11.23 -3.51 -15.76
C VAL A 109 10.26 -2.67 -16.59
N VAL A 110 10.69 -2.34 -17.80
CA VAL A 110 9.92 -1.58 -18.81
C VAL A 110 9.89 -2.34 -20.13
N LYS A 111 9.05 -1.90 -21.06
CA LYS A 111 9.02 -2.41 -22.43
C LYS A 111 10.31 -2.05 -23.16
N ASP A 112 10.54 -2.69 -24.29
CA ASP A 112 11.76 -2.46 -25.10
C ASP A 112 11.80 -1.02 -25.69
N ASP A 113 10.67 -0.33 -25.78
CA ASP A 113 10.56 1.10 -26.14
C ASP A 113 10.74 2.05 -24.94
N GLY A 114 11.12 1.55 -23.76
CA GLY A 114 11.30 2.31 -22.51
C GLY A 114 10.01 2.72 -21.79
N LYS A 115 8.83 2.39 -22.34
CA LYS A 115 7.55 2.73 -21.70
C LYS A 115 7.17 1.73 -20.60
N PRO A 116 6.46 2.19 -19.55
CA PRO A 116 5.98 1.32 -18.50
C PRO A 116 4.93 0.31 -19.01
N TYR A 117 4.90 -0.85 -18.39
CA TYR A 117 3.80 -1.77 -18.55
C TYR A 117 2.55 -1.25 -17.82
N THR A 118 1.39 -1.39 -18.45
CA THR A 118 0.08 -1.07 -17.84
C THR A 118 -0.79 -2.31 -17.64
N VAL A 119 -0.24 -3.49 -17.96
CA VAL A 119 -0.90 -4.80 -17.81
C VAL A 119 0.07 -5.75 -17.10
N PHE A 120 -0.44 -6.43 -16.09
CA PHE A 120 0.37 -7.29 -15.22
C PHE A 120 1.07 -8.46 -15.94
N THR A 121 0.33 -9.20 -16.79
CA THR A 121 0.86 -10.43 -17.40
C THR A 121 2.17 -10.21 -18.20
N PRO A 122 2.28 -9.24 -19.12
CA PRO A 122 3.55 -8.97 -19.80
C PRO A 122 4.61 -8.41 -18.83
N TYR A 123 4.23 -7.59 -17.84
CA TYR A 123 5.14 -7.13 -16.79
C TYR A 123 5.76 -8.30 -16.02
N SER A 124 4.92 -9.20 -15.50
CA SER A 124 5.38 -10.37 -14.75
C SER A 124 6.32 -11.28 -15.56
N ARG A 125 6.05 -11.44 -16.86
CA ARG A 125 6.96 -12.21 -17.76
C ARG A 125 8.32 -11.53 -17.89
N LYS A 126 8.34 -10.20 -18.12
CA LYS A 126 9.59 -9.43 -18.22
C LYS A 126 10.33 -9.42 -16.89
N TRP A 127 9.61 -9.22 -15.77
CA TRP A 127 10.16 -9.27 -14.42
C TRP A 127 10.89 -10.60 -14.15
N LYS A 128 10.24 -11.74 -14.46
CA LYS A 128 10.85 -13.08 -14.29
C LYS A 128 12.05 -13.29 -15.22
N ALA A 129 12.00 -12.78 -16.45
CA ALA A 129 13.09 -12.87 -17.39
C ALA A 129 14.30 -11.99 -17.02
N THR A 130 14.06 -10.88 -16.32
CA THR A 130 15.11 -9.95 -15.84
C THR A 130 15.71 -10.43 -14.52
N MET A 131 15.00 -11.29 -13.76
CA MET A 131 15.43 -11.77 -12.45
C MET A 131 16.73 -12.56 -12.55
N ASP A 132 17.73 -12.09 -11.82
CA ASP A 132 19.00 -12.75 -11.56
C ASP A 132 19.16 -13.00 -10.05
N PRO A 133 19.81 -14.07 -9.60
CA PRO A 133 20.02 -14.36 -8.18
C PRO A 133 20.65 -13.23 -7.37
N SER A 134 21.40 -12.32 -8.01
CA SER A 134 22.00 -11.16 -7.33
C SER A 134 20.96 -10.21 -6.75
N TYR A 135 19.80 -10.07 -7.40
CA TYR A 135 18.68 -9.23 -6.89
C TYR A 135 18.09 -9.76 -5.58
N LEU A 136 18.24 -11.07 -5.30
CA LEU A 136 17.74 -11.73 -4.09
C LEU A 136 18.82 -11.89 -3.02
N LYS A 137 20.00 -11.33 -3.22
CA LYS A 137 21.10 -11.41 -2.28
C LYS A 137 20.81 -10.55 -1.04
N SER A 138 20.95 -11.16 0.16
CA SER A 138 20.91 -10.39 1.39
C SER A 138 22.19 -9.59 1.60
N PHE A 139 22.05 -8.45 2.24
CA PHE A 139 23.18 -7.64 2.66
C PHE A 139 23.60 -8.07 4.07
N PRO A 140 24.88 -8.42 4.31
CA PRO A 140 25.36 -8.89 5.62
C PRO A 140 25.60 -7.67 6.54
N THR A 141 24.53 -7.03 6.99
CA THR A 141 24.57 -5.81 7.81
C THR A 141 25.22 -6.05 9.16
N GLU A 142 25.14 -7.28 9.68
CA GLU A 142 25.70 -7.71 10.97
C GLU A 142 27.20 -7.44 11.07
N LYS A 143 27.93 -7.50 9.92
CA LYS A 143 29.35 -7.20 9.86
C LYS A 143 29.70 -5.77 10.19
N TYR A 144 28.71 -4.87 10.15
CA TYR A 144 28.88 -3.43 10.31
C TYR A 144 28.27 -2.87 11.60
N PHE A 145 27.76 -3.73 12.50
CA PHE A 145 27.12 -3.30 13.74
C PHE A 145 28.08 -2.53 14.65
N ASN A 146 29.40 -2.82 14.59
CA ASN A 146 30.42 -2.05 15.31
C ASN A 146 30.52 -0.58 14.84
N ASN A 147 29.93 -0.23 13.70
CA ASN A 147 29.90 1.15 13.19
C ASN A 147 28.73 1.97 13.78
N PHE A 148 27.88 1.39 14.59
CA PHE A 148 26.85 2.15 15.29
C PHE A 148 27.47 3.14 16.26
N HIS A 149 26.89 4.35 16.31
CA HIS A 149 27.24 5.35 17.30
C HIS A 149 26.89 4.84 18.70
N GLN A 150 27.90 4.68 19.53
CA GLN A 150 27.74 4.20 20.90
C GLN A 150 27.15 5.34 21.75
N GLN A 151 26.02 5.08 22.37
CA GLN A 151 25.32 6.05 23.21
C GLN A 151 24.42 5.34 24.22
N SER A 152 24.07 6.05 25.29
CA SER A 152 23.07 5.56 26.25
C SER A 152 21.72 5.32 25.58
N ALA A 153 21.03 4.27 26.01
CA ALA A 153 19.70 3.95 25.52
C ALA A 153 18.72 5.12 25.73
N ARG A 154 18.01 5.48 24.68
CA ARG A 154 16.94 6.47 24.71
C ARG A 154 15.61 5.74 24.51
N PRO A 155 14.59 5.96 25.35
CA PRO A 155 13.30 5.32 25.13
C PRO A 155 12.65 5.84 23.87
N VAL A 156 11.90 4.98 23.19
CA VAL A 156 10.96 5.42 22.15
C VAL A 156 9.85 6.22 22.85
N PRO A 157 9.46 7.40 22.37
CA PRO A 157 8.34 8.16 22.93
C PRO A 157 7.08 7.29 23.04
N SER A 158 6.36 7.37 24.14
CA SER A 158 5.11 6.62 24.30
C SER A 158 4.07 7.05 23.26
N LEU A 159 3.11 6.16 22.95
CA LEU A 159 1.99 6.51 22.06
C LEU A 159 1.28 7.79 22.50
N ASN A 160 1.05 7.97 23.81
CA ASN A 160 0.44 9.18 24.35
C ASN A 160 1.28 10.44 24.09
N ALA A 161 2.60 10.33 24.14
CA ALA A 161 3.50 11.46 23.89
C ALA A 161 3.48 11.94 22.42
N ILE A 162 3.07 11.06 21.50
CA ILE A 162 2.91 11.36 20.06
C ILE A 162 1.42 11.52 19.65
N GLY A 163 0.50 11.66 20.63
CA GLY A 163 -0.92 11.94 20.38
C GLY A 163 -1.80 10.71 20.11
N PHE A 164 -1.28 9.49 20.31
CA PHE A 164 -2.00 8.23 20.06
C PHE A 164 -2.24 7.43 21.32
N LYS A 165 -3.10 6.41 21.21
CA LYS A 165 -3.48 5.51 22.31
C LYS A 165 -3.17 4.07 21.95
N GLU A 166 -3.00 3.23 22.96
CA GLU A 166 -2.88 1.78 22.80
C GLU A 166 -4.14 1.21 22.12
N THR A 167 -3.94 0.11 21.42
CA THR A 167 -5.00 -0.63 20.73
C THR A 167 -4.96 -2.09 21.14
N ASP A 168 -6.12 -2.74 21.21
CA ASP A 168 -6.22 -4.19 21.49
C ASP A 168 -5.89 -5.07 20.27
N THR A 169 -5.19 -4.52 19.28
CA THR A 169 -4.89 -5.21 18.04
C THR A 169 -3.73 -6.18 18.22
N THR A 170 -3.96 -7.44 17.92
CA THR A 170 -2.89 -8.44 17.77
C THR A 170 -2.29 -8.34 16.37
N PHE A 171 -0.99 -8.16 16.30
CA PHE A 171 -0.29 -8.09 15.02
C PHE A 171 0.16 -9.48 14.54
N PRO A 172 0.10 -9.77 13.24
CA PRO A 172 0.58 -11.02 12.69
C PRO A 172 2.09 -11.17 12.92
N PRO A 173 2.63 -12.40 13.00
CA PRO A 173 4.06 -12.61 13.15
C PRO A 173 4.83 -12.21 11.88
N ALA A 174 6.05 -11.66 12.06
CA ALA A 174 6.94 -11.31 10.95
C ALA A 174 7.53 -12.55 10.24
N THR A 175 7.50 -13.71 10.88
CA THR A 175 8.05 -14.94 10.31
C THR A 175 7.05 -15.57 9.35
N PRO A 176 7.42 -15.75 8.06
CA PRO A 176 6.54 -16.38 7.08
C PRO A 176 6.25 -17.83 7.43
N ASP A 177 4.98 -18.23 7.46
CA ASP A 177 4.61 -19.64 7.57
C ASP A 177 4.91 -20.34 6.23
N LYS A 178 5.89 -21.25 6.27
CA LYS A 178 6.32 -22.02 5.10
C LYS A 178 5.24 -22.98 4.60
N ALA A 179 4.38 -23.48 5.47
CA ALA A 179 3.29 -24.38 5.08
C ALA A 179 2.23 -23.61 4.29
N VAL A 180 1.86 -22.41 4.76
CA VAL A 180 0.96 -21.49 4.04
C VAL A 180 1.53 -21.13 2.68
N ILE A 181 2.83 -20.75 2.59
CA ILE A 181 3.44 -20.41 1.30
C ILE A 181 3.40 -21.61 0.34
N LYS A 182 3.74 -22.81 0.78
CA LYS A 182 3.74 -24.03 -0.06
C LYS A 182 2.36 -24.39 -0.62
N GLN A 183 1.28 -24.12 0.11
CA GLN A 183 -0.09 -24.45 -0.29
C GLN A 183 -0.86 -23.24 -0.83
N TYR A 184 -0.18 -22.11 -1.03
CA TYR A 184 -0.81 -20.84 -1.34
C TYR A 184 -1.70 -20.88 -2.60
N ASP A 185 -1.24 -21.51 -3.66
CA ASP A 185 -1.98 -21.69 -4.92
C ASP A 185 -3.32 -22.41 -4.73
N LYS A 186 -3.39 -23.34 -3.77
CA LYS A 186 -4.59 -24.15 -3.49
C LYS A 186 -5.54 -23.48 -2.48
N GLN A 187 -5.00 -22.71 -1.53
CA GLN A 187 -5.74 -22.22 -0.37
C GLN A 187 -6.15 -20.74 -0.47
N ARG A 188 -5.36 -19.93 -1.14
CA ARG A 188 -5.51 -18.46 -1.18
C ARG A 188 -6.90 -17.94 -1.62
N ASN A 189 -7.71 -18.74 -2.26
CA ASN A 189 -9.00 -18.33 -2.76
C ASN A 189 -10.17 -18.60 -1.80
N PHE A 190 -9.91 -19.26 -0.69
CA PHE A 190 -10.93 -19.69 0.27
C PHE A 190 -10.83 -18.88 1.57
N PRO A 191 -11.73 -17.88 1.79
CA PRO A 191 -11.68 -17.04 2.98
C PRO A 191 -11.84 -17.79 4.30
N ALA A 192 -12.48 -18.98 4.28
CA ALA A 192 -12.67 -19.81 5.47
C ALA A 192 -11.43 -20.64 5.88
N ILE A 193 -10.33 -20.53 5.12
CA ILE A 193 -9.08 -21.26 5.38
C ILE A 193 -8.00 -20.24 5.70
N GLU A 194 -7.18 -20.52 6.73
CA GLU A 194 -5.97 -19.77 7.04
C GLU A 194 -4.89 -20.00 5.96
N GLY A 195 -5.19 -19.61 4.71
CA GLY A 195 -4.39 -19.85 3.52
C GLY A 195 -3.63 -18.62 3.02
N THR A 196 -3.58 -17.54 3.79
CA THR A 196 -2.87 -16.30 3.47
C THR A 196 -1.79 -15.98 4.49
N SER A 197 -0.73 -15.30 4.05
CA SER A 197 0.47 -15.13 4.89
C SER A 197 0.36 -14.00 5.92
N HIS A 198 -0.61 -13.11 5.82
CA HIS A 198 -0.75 -11.88 6.61
C HIS A 198 0.50 -10.97 6.66
N LEU A 199 1.44 -11.15 5.72
CA LEU A 199 2.70 -10.41 5.69
C LEU A 199 2.59 -8.99 5.10
N GLY A 200 1.41 -8.56 4.68
CA GLY A 200 1.19 -7.25 4.06
C GLY A 200 1.69 -6.09 4.92
N VAL A 201 1.37 -6.08 6.21
CA VAL A 201 1.82 -5.04 7.16
C VAL A 201 3.35 -5.02 7.30
N HIS A 202 3.98 -6.19 7.35
CA HIS A 202 5.43 -6.31 7.46
C HIS A 202 6.16 -5.84 6.19
N LEU A 203 5.58 -6.11 5.02
CA LEU A 203 6.10 -5.60 3.73
C LEU A 203 5.89 -4.10 3.57
N ARG A 204 4.78 -3.55 4.11
CA ARG A 204 4.52 -2.11 4.07
C ARG A 204 5.52 -1.34 4.94
N PHE A 205 5.79 -1.80 6.14
CA PHE A 205 6.65 -1.11 7.11
C PHE A 205 8.09 -1.64 7.16
N GLY A 206 8.45 -2.56 6.26
CA GLY A 206 9.83 -3.02 6.09
C GLY A 206 10.37 -3.86 7.26
N THR A 207 9.52 -4.44 8.09
CA THR A 207 9.93 -5.31 9.21
C THR A 207 10.36 -6.70 8.76
N ILE A 208 10.18 -7.02 7.47
CA ILE A 208 10.75 -8.20 6.80
C ILE A 208 11.40 -7.81 5.48
N SER A 209 12.41 -8.58 5.05
CA SER A 209 13.08 -8.35 3.79
C SER A 209 12.30 -8.92 2.61
N ILE A 210 11.91 -8.05 1.65
CA ILE A 210 11.30 -8.49 0.39
C ILE A 210 12.23 -9.42 -0.40
N ARG A 211 13.54 -9.21 -0.38
CA ARG A 211 14.52 -10.07 -1.06
C ARG A 211 14.54 -11.48 -0.48
N GLN A 212 14.54 -11.58 0.84
CA GLN A 212 14.50 -12.88 1.52
C GLN A 212 13.18 -13.61 1.24
N LEU A 213 12.06 -12.90 1.29
CA LEU A 213 10.74 -13.48 1.02
C LEU A 213 10.61 -13.93 -0.44
N ALA A 214 11.06 -13.11 -1.39
CA ALA A 214 11.06 -13.46 -2.81
C ALA A 214 11.96 -14.68 -3.09
N LYS A 215 13.15 -14.76 -2.46
CA LYS A 215 14.02 -15.94 -2.55
C LYS A 215 13.33 -17.21 -2.04
N GLN A 216 12.58 -17.15 -0.96
CA GLN A 216 11.80 -18.30 -0.48
C GLN A 216 10.66 -18.64 -1.46
N ALA A 217 9.96 -17.63 -1.97
CA ALA A 217 8.84 -17.80 -2.90
C ALA A 217 9.26 -18.47 -4.20
N THR A 218 10.43 -18.13 -4.77
CA THR A 218 10.95 -18.74 -6.01
C THR A 218 11.12 -20.25 -5.92
N THR A 219 11.39 -20.78 -4.74
CA THR A 219 11.61 -22.22 -4.52
C THR A 219 10.37 -22.94 -4.01
N MET A 220 9.39 -22.21 -3.44
CA MET A 220 8.26 -22.81 -2.74
C MET A 220 6.95 -22.78 -3.52
N ASN A 221 6.59 -21.62 -4.11
CA ASN A 221 5.29 -21.44 -4.77
C ASN A 221 5.31 -20.25 -5.72
N GLU A 222 5.16 -20.51 -7.00
CA GLU A 222 5.17 -19.48 -8.04
C GLU A 222 3.98 -18.52 -7.90
N THR A 223 2.83 -19.00 -7.45
CA THR A 223 1.65 -18.15 -7.25
C THR A 223 1.89 -17.14 -6.13
N PHE A 224 2.57 -17.53 -5.06
CA PHE A 224 2.97 -16.62 -4.01
C PHE A 224 4.01 -15.60 -4.51
N LEU A 225 4.99 -16.02 -5.31
CA LEU A 225 5.92 -15.11 -5.96
C LEU A 225 5.19 -14.07 -6.82
N ASN A 226 4.15 -14.48 -7.56
CA ASN A 226 3.36 -13.55 -8.38
C ASN A 226 2.67 -12.45 -7.54
N GLU A 227 2.31 -12.69 -6.27
CA GLU A 227 1.77 -11.64 -5.40
C GLU A 227 2.84 -10.59 -5.04
N LEU A 228 4.09 -11.01 -4.86
CA LEU A 228 5.21 -10.07 -4.66
C LEU A 228 5.50 -9.27 -5.94
N ILE A 229 5.38 -9.91 -7.11
CA ILE A 229 5.49 -9.23 -8.41
C ILE A 229 4.34 -8.23 -8.62
N TRP A 230 3.11 -8.52 -8.16
CA TRP A 230 2.01 -7.57 -8.16
C TRP A 230 2.32 -6.32 -7.35
N ARG A 231 2.99 -6.47 -6.21
CA ARG A 231 3.42 -5.34 -5.39
C ARG A 231 4.43 -4.46 -6.14
N ASP A 232 5.45 -5.04 -6.75
CA ASP A 232 6.42 -4.32 -7.59
C ASP A 232 5.71 -3.62 -8.76
N PHE A 233 4.75 -4.29 -9.41
CA PHE A 233 3.96 -3.72 -10.49
C PHE A 233 3.19 -2.48 -10.08
N PHE A 234 2.52 -2.49 -8.93
CA PHE A 234 1.79 -1.32 -8.45
C PHE A 234 2.71 -0.17 -8.04
N GLN A 235 3.87 -0.45 -7.46
CA GLN A 235 4.87 0.58 -7.17
C GLN A 235 5.44 1.20 -8.47
N MET A 236 5.69 0.40 -9.49
CA MET A 236 6.07 0.88 -10.82
C MET A 236 4.98 1.75 -11.46
N ILE A 237 3.70 1.35 -11.34
CA ILE A 237 2.56 2.18 -11.80
C ILE A 237 2.55 3.52 -11.07
N LEU A 238 2.66 3.53 -9.74
CA LEU A 238 2.67 4.77 -8.96
C LEU A 238 3.83 5.69 -9.35
N TRP A 239 5.00 5.12 -9.61
CA TRP A 239 6.17 5.89 -10.06
C TRP A 239 5.95 6.58 -11.40
N HIS A 240 5.43 5.87 -12.41
CA HIS A 240 5.25 6.40 -13.76
C HIS A 240 3.97 7.23 -13.92
N PHE A 241 2.97 7.02 -13.08
CA PHE A 241 1.68 7.69 -13.11
C PHE A 241 1.34 8.33 -11.75
N PRO A 242 2.14 9.31 -11.28
CA PRO A 242 2.00 9.85 -9.92
C PRO A 242 0.64 10.52 -9.65
N HIS A 243 -0.13 10.86 -10.68
CA HIS A 243 -1.47 11.41 -10.54
C HIS A 243 -2.45 10.43 -9.87
N VAL A 244 -2.22 9.10 -9.99
CA VAL A 244 -3.08 8.11 -9.32
C VAL A 244 -2.93 8.18 -7.80
N GLY A 245 -1.74 8.48 -7.28
CA GLY A 245 -1.50 8.70 -5.85
C GLY A 245 -2.09 10.02 -5.31
N LYS A 246 -2.66 10.86 -6.18
CA LYS A 246 -3.35 12.12 -5.83
C LYS A 246 -4.87 11.99 -6.00
N GLY A 247 -5.44 10.79 -5.93
CA GLY A 247 -6.88 10.53 -6.01
C GLY A 247 -7.49 10.65 -7.41
N LYS A 248 -6.66 10.77 -8.46
CA LYS A 248 -7.16 10.79 -9.86
C LYS A 248 -7.24 9.38 -10.42
N ALA A 249 -8.20 9.16 -11.29
CA ALA A 249 -8.33 7.86 -11.98
C ALA A 249 -7.11 7.58 -12.86
N PHE A 250 -6.75 6.31 -13.01
CA PHE A 250 -5.65 5.89 -13.90
C PHE A 250 -5.87 6.33 -15.36
N LYS A 251 -7.12 6.29 -15.80
CA LYS A 251 -7.54 6.86 -17.10
C LYS A 251 -8.51 8.00 -16.85
N PRO A 252 -8.28 9.18 -17.44
CA PRO A 252 -9.13 10.38 -17.24
C PRO A 252 -10.61 10.14 -17.53
N GLU A 253 -10.93 9.23 -18.47
CA GLU A 253 -12.32 8.91 -18.83
C GLU A 253 -13.13 8.35 -17.65
N TYR A 254 -12.48 7.78 -16.64
CA TYR A 254 -13.14 7.21 -15.46
C TYR A 254 -13.61 8.28 -14.47
N ASP A 255 -13.10 9.51 -14.59
CA ASP A 255 -13.55 10.65 -13.79
C ASP A 255 -14.92 11.20 -14.28
N PHE A 256 -15.38 10.80 -15.47
CA PHE A 256 -16.69 11.20 -16.00
C PHE A 256 -17.85 10.27 -15.62
N ILE A 257 -17.60 9.25 -14.81
CA ILE A 257 -18.66 8.37 -14.31
C ILE A 257 -19.54 9.18 -13.36
N GLN A 258 -20.84 9.21 -13.65
CA GLN A 258 -21.82 9.80 -12.73
C GLN A 258 -22.20 8.77 -11.68
N TRP A 259 -21.74 9.01 -10.49
CA TRP A 259 -22.00 8.18 -9.33
C TRP A 259 -23.31 8.59 -8.65
N ARG A 260 -24.03 7.62 -8.09
CA ARG A 260 -25.24 7.88 -7.31
C ARG A 260 -24.94 8.45 -5.94
N ASN A 261 -23.84 8.03 -5.33
CA ASN A 261 -23.30 8.50 -4.05
C ASN A 261 -24.33 8.64 -2.92
N ASN A 262 -25.10 7.58 -2.67
CA ASN A 262 -26.05 7.55 -1.56
C ASN A 262 -25.31 7.35 -0.24
N GLU A 263 -25.34 8.36 0.64
CA GLU A 263 -24.62 8.38 1.92
C GLU A 263 -25.13 7.31 2.90
N ASP A 264 -26.45 7.06 2.97
CA ASP A 264 -27.01 6.04 3.85
C ASP A 264 -26.58 4.62 3.46
N GLU A 265 -26.50 4.34 2.16
CA GLU A 265 -26.02 3.07 1.67
C GLU A 265 -24.53 2.90 1.88
N PHE A 266 -23.75 3.99 1.73
CA PHE A 266 -22.34 4.00 2.08
C PHE A 266 -22.12 3.74 3.56
N ALA A 267 -22.86 4.40 4.43
CA ALA A 267 -22.80 4.18 5.88
C ALA A 267 -23.13 2.72 6.25
N ARG A 268 -24.16 2.12 5.62
CA ARG A 268 -24.48 0.70 5.81
C ARG A 268 -23.37 -0.23 5.30
N TRP A 269 -22.75 0.10 4.18
CA TRP A 269 -21.60 -0.65 3.68
C TRP A 269 -20.43 -0.56 4.65
N CYS A 270 -20.07 0.62 5.13
CA CYS A 270 -19.02 0.81 6.12
C CYS A 270 -19.27 0.02 7.41
N ALA A 271 -20.52 -0.02 7.88
CA ALA A 271 -20.92 -0.74 9.09
C ALA A 271 -21.05 -2.27 8.90
N GLY A 272 -21.01 -2.78 7.67
CA GLY A 272 -21.26 -4.19 7.35
C GLY A 272 -22.73 -4.58 7.60
N ASN A 273 -23.66 -3.74 7.16
CA ASN A 273 -25.11 -3.88 7.31
C ASN A 273 -25.85 -3.71 5.96
N THR A 274 -25.29 -4.21 4.90
CA THR A 274 -25.85 -4.13 3.54
C THR A 274 -26.97 -5.16 3.29
N GLY A 275 -27.04 -6.22 4.09
CA GLY A 275 -27.88 -7.38 3.90
C GLY A 275 -27.27 -8.45 2.99
N TYR A 276 -26.06 -8.26 2.47
CA TYR A 276 -25.31 -9.23 1.69
C TYR A 276 -24.25 -9.90 2.58
N PRO A 277 -24.44 -11.18 2.96
CA PRO A 277 -23.65 -11.81 4.03
C PRO A 277 -22.14 -11.74 3.86
N ILE A 278 -21.63 -11.97 2.63
CA ILE A 278 -20.18 -11.95 2.37
C ILE A 278 -19.59 -10.53 2.43
N VAL A 279 -20.36 -9.51 2.01
CA VAL A 279 -19.96 -8.10 2.11
C VAL A 279 -19.94 -7.68 3.57
N ASP A 280 -21.01 -7.99 4.29
CA ASP A 280 -21.17 -7.61 5.69
C ASP A 280 -20.11 -8.28 6.58
N ALA A 281 -19.85 -9.57 6.37
CA ALA A 281 -18.80 -10.29 7.08
C ALA A 281 -17.42 -9.67 6.84
N GLY A 282 -17.08 -9.34 5.58
CA GLY A 282 -15.80 -8.73 5.24
C GLY A 282 -15.63 -7.34 5.86
N MET A 283 -16.67 -6.50 5.83
CA MET A 283 -16.60 -5.16 6.41
C MET A 283 -16.51 -5.20 7.93
N ARG A 284 -17.20 -6.13 8.60
CA ARG A 284 -17.09 -6.35 10.04
C ARG A 284 -15.71 -6.86 10.45
N GLU A 285 -15.13 -7.80 9.68
CA GLU A 285 -13.76 -8.27 9.88
C GLU A 285 -12.76 -7.12 9.78
N LEU A 286 -12.86 -6.31 8.71
CA LEU A 286 -12.03 -5.11 8.52
C LEU A 286 -12.11 -4.17 9.71
N ASN A 287 -13.33 -3.85 10.15
CA ASN A 287 -13.55 -2.92 11.26
C ASN A 287 -12.99 -3.45 12.58
N ALA A 288 -13.15 -4.75 12.83
CA ALA A 288 -12.70 -5.39 14.06
C ALA A 288 -11.17 -5.56 14.11
N THR A 289 -10.55 -5.94 12.99
CA THR A 289 -9.17 -6.43 12.99
C THR A 289 -8.17 -5.58 12.19
N GLY A 290 -8.67 -4.72 11.28
CA GLY A 290 -7.81 -4.05 10.27
C GLY A 290 -7.37 -4.97 9.15
N PHE A 291 -7.87 -6.20 9.09
CA PHE A 291 -7.60 -7.19 8.04
C PHE A 291 -8.88 -7.52 7.27
N MET A 292 -8.73 -7.87 6.03
CA MET A 292 -9.76 -8.47 5.18
C MET A 292 -9.10 -9.36 4.15
N HIS A 293 -9.58 -10.58 3.99
CA HIS A 293 -9.10 -11.50 2.97
C HIS A 293 -9.19 -10.89 1.56
N ASN A 294 -8.15 -11.03 0.71
CA ASN A 294 -8.08 -10.34 -0.59
C ASN A 294 -9.29 -10.62 -1.51
N ARG A 295 -9.83 -11.84 -1.53
CA ARG A 295 -11.04 -12.15 -2.32
C ARG A 295 -12.25 -11.38 -1.82
N VAL A 296 -12.35 -11.21 -0.51
CA VAL A 296 -13.44 -10.45 0.11
C VAL A 296 -13.26 -8.94 -0.17
N ARG A 297 -12.03 -8.40 -0.14
CA ARG A 297 -11.74 -7.01 -0.58
C ARG A 297 -12.26 -6.76 -2.00
N MET A 298 -12.03 -7.68 -2.93
CA MET A 298 -12.53 -7.56 -4.31
C MET A 298 -14.05 -7.57 -4.37
N ILE A 299 -14.72 -8.42 -3.58
CA ILE A 299 -16.18 -8.52 -3.53
C ILE A 299 -16.79 -7.26 -2.94
N THR A 300 -16.31 -6.81 -1.77
CA THR A 300 -16.84 -5.63 -1.07
C THR A 300 -16.62 -4.34 -1.88
N ALA A 301 -15.45 -4.18 -2.52
CA ALA A 301 -15.17 -3.06 -3.39
C ALA A 301 -16.03 -3.07 -4.66
N SER A 302 -16.19 -4.24 -5.29
CA SER A 302 -17.05 -4.42 -6.46
C SER A 302 -18.52 -4.14 -6.12
N PHE A 303 -18.98 -4.55 -4.95
CA PHE A 303 -20.34 -4.29 -4.48
C PHE A 303 -20.58 -2.77 -4.33
N LEU A 304 -19.68 -2.05 -3.67
CA LEU A 304 -19.77 -0.61 -3.52
C LEU A 304 -19.88 0.11 -4.89
N ALA A 305 -18.92 -0.16 -5.77
CA ALA A 305 -18.80 0.60 -7.00
C ALA A 305 -19.83 0.16 -8.07
N LYS A 306 -20.13 -1.15 -8.18
CA LYS A 306 -20.97 -1.69 -9.28
C LYS A 306 -22.44 -1.86 -8.91
N HIS A 307 -22.75 -2.18 -7.66
CA HIS A 307 -24.14 -2.42 -7.24
C HIS A 307 -24.74 -1.18 -6.58
N LEU A 308 -23.99 -0.50 -5.69
CA LEU A 308 -24.47 0.73 -5.07
C LEU A 308 -24.21 1.98 -5.92
N LEU A 309 -23.35 1.91 -6.95
CA LEU A 309 -22.93 3.04 -7.77
C LEU A 309 -22.39 4.22 -6.93
N ILE A 310 -21.61 3.88 -5.91
CA ILE A 310 -20.91 4.86 -5.07
C ILE A 310 -19.48 5.01 -5.59
N ASP A 311 -18.99 6.25 -5.61
CA ASP A 311 -17.66 6.57 -6.09
C ASP A 311 -16.61 5.72 -5.38
N TRP A 312 -15.80 5.03 -6.16
CA TRP A 312 -14.75 4.15 -5.67
C TRP A 312 -13.79 4.85 -4.70
N ARG A 313 -13.62 6.19 -4.80
CA ARG A 313 -12.76 6.98 -3.91
C ARG A 313 -13.25 6.96 -2.46
N TRP A 314 -14.55 6.88 -2.24
CA TRP A 314 -15.10 6.74 -0.90
C TRP A 314 -14.70 5.41 -0.27
N GLY A 315 -14.79 4.33 -1.05
CA GLY A 315 -14.36 3.00 -0.60
C GLY A 315 -12.85 2.88 -0.43
N GLU A 316 -12.09 3.48 -1.34
CA GLU A 316 -10.63 3.54 -1.28
C GLU A 316 -10.17 4.26 0.00
N SER A 317 -10.76 5.42 0.28
CA SER A 317 -10.47 6.21 1.48
C SER A 317 -10.83 5.47 2.77
N TYR A 318 -11.97 4.77 2.79
CA TYR A 318 -12.38 3.95 3.94
C TYR A 318 -11.41 2.78 4.17
N PHE A 319 -10.97 2.12 3.10
CA PHE A 319 -9.94 1.08 3.20
C PHE A 319 -8.60 1.65 3.65
N ALA A 320 -8.24 2.84 3.19
CA ALA A 320 -7.02 3.53 3.61
C ALA A 320 -7.01 3.83 5.12
N GLU A 321 -8.18 4.15 5.68
CA GLU A 321 -8.34 4.37 7.13
C GLU A 321 -8.26 3.07 7.94
N LYS A 322 -8.92 2.00 7.47
CA LYS A 322 -9.15 0.80 8.29
C LYS A 322 -8.10 -0.30 8.13
N LEU A 323 -7.48 -0.42 6.94
CA LEU A 323 -6.52 -1.50 6.66
C LEU A 323 -5.20 -1.29 7.41
N LEU A 324 -4.81 -2.31 8.18
CA LEU A 324 -3.50 -2.38 8.84
C LEU A 324 -2.34 -2.46 7.82
N ASP A 325 -2.56 -3.16 6.72
CA ASP A 325 -1.60 -3.35 5.63
C ASP A 325 -1.78 -2.36 4.47
N PHE A 326 -2.37 -1.19 4.74
CA PHE A 326 -2.59 -0.18 3.72
C PHE A 326 -1.28 0.20 3.01
N ASP A 327 -1.29 0.07 1.69
CA ASP A 327 -0.23 0.49 0.77
C ASP A 327 -0.88 1.27 -0.38
N LEU A 328 -0.51 2.53 -0.54
CA LEU A 328 -1.16 3.43 -1.49
C LEU A 328 -1.12 2.88 -2.91
N ALA A 329 0.03 2.35 -3.35
CA ALA A 329 0.20 1.83 -4.70
C ALA A 329 -0.72 0.63 -4.95
N SER A 330 -0.75 -0.33 -4.02
CA SER A 330 -1.57 -1.54 -4.13
C SER A 330 -3.06 -1.26 -3.98
N ASN A 331 -3.45 -0.39 -3.04
CA ASN A 331 -4.84 -0.04 -2.80
C ASN A 331 -5.43 0.71 -3.99
N ASN A 332 -4.81 1.83 -4.38
CA ASN A 332 -5.26 2.63 -5.51
C ASN A 332 -5.23 1.84 -6.83
N GLY A 333 -4.17 1.05 -7.08
CA GLY A 333 -4.05 0.23 -8.28
C GLY A 333 -5.18 -0.79 -8.43
N ASN A 334 -5.62 -1.42 -7.34
CA ASN A 334 -6.74 -2.35 -7.34
C ASN A 334 -8.09 -1.64 -7.52
N TRP A 335 -8.33 -0.52 -6.85
CA TRP A 335 -9.55 0.26 -7.01
C TRP A 335 -9.68 0.88 -8.41
N SER A 336 -8.60 1.39 -8.99
CA SER A 336 -8.56 1.91 -10.36
C SER A 336 -8.86 0.82 -11.41
N ARG A 337 -8.42 -0.42 -11.17
CA ARG A 337 -8.77 -1.56 -12.02
C ARG A 337 -10.26 -1.87 -11.97
N LEU A 338 -10.88 -1.79 -10.79
CA LEU A 338 -12.31 -1.99 -10.61
C LEU A 338 -13.14 -0.96 -11.40
N SER A 339 -12.74 0.30 -11.42
CA SER A 339 -13.38 1.37 -12.19
C SER A 339 -13.37 1.11 -13.69
N ARG A 340 -12.30 0.50 -14.22
CA ARG A 340 -12.22 0.09 -15.62
C ARG A 340 -13.29 -0.94 -15.99
N GLU A 341 -13.49 -1.94 -15.15
CA GLU A 341 -14.51 -2.97 -15.39
C GLU A 341 -15.94 -2.39 -15.32
N LEU A 342 -16.15 -1.38 -14.48
CA LEU A 342 -17.43 -0.69 -14.37
C LEU A 342 -17.79 0.09 -15.64
N GLN A 343 -16.82 0.80 -16.26
CA GLN A 343 -17.08 1.56 -17.49
C GLN A 343 -17.59 0.67 -18.63
N VAL A 344 -17.02 -0.54 -18.76
CA VAL A 344 -17.48 -1.50 -19.76
C VAL A 344 -18.93 -1.89 -19.48
N ALA A 345 -19.31 -2.13 -18.23
CA ALA A 345 -20.68 -2.47 -17.85
C ALA A 345 -21.65 -1.30 -18.09
N VAL A 346 -21.30 -0.08 -17.71
CA VAL A 346 -22.11 1.13 -17.92
C VAL A 346 -22.24 1.46 -19.41
N ALA A 347 -21.18 1.29 -20.20
CA ALA A 347 -21.23 1.50 -21.65
C ALA A 347 -22.14 0.46 -22.32
N MET A 348 -22.09 -0.81 -21.92
CA MET A 348 -23.00 -1.86 -22.40
C MET A 348 -24.45 -1.56 -22.02
N GLN A 349 -24.71 -1.11 -20.79
CA GLN A 349 -26.06 -0.78 -20.34
C GLN A 349 -26.64 0.42 -21.08
N ARG A 350 -25.84 1.43 -21.42
CA ARG A 350 -26.23 2.56 -22.28
C ARG A 350 -26.53 2.13 -23.71
N LEU A 351 -25.77 1.18 -24.26
CA LEU A 351 -26.04 0.61 -25.59
C LEU A 351 -27.35 -0.19 -25.61
N ILE A 352 -27.59 -0.98 -24.57
CA ILE A 352 -28.83 -1.78 -24.44
C ILE A 352 -30.04 -0.85 -24.25
N SER A 353 -29.97 0.15 -23.37
CA SER A 353 -31.05 1.12 -23.18
C SER A 353 -31.29 2.00 -24.41
N GLY A 354 -30.21 2.41 -25.09
CA GLY A 354 -30.29 3.16 -26.34
C GLY A 354 -30.93 2.38 -27.49
N SER A 355 -30.65 1.08 -27.62
CA SER A 355 -31.30 0.19 -28.59
C SER A 355 -32.77 -0.07 -28.26
N SER A 356 -33.12 -0.23 -26.97
CA SER A 356 -34.50 -0.38 -26.54
C SER A 356 -35.36 0.83 -26.84
N ILE A 357 -34.81 2.06 -26.68
CA ILE A 357 -35.50 3.31 -27.05
C ILE A 357 -35.70 3.42 -28.57
N ARG A 358 -34.75 2.97 -29.39
CA ARG A 358 -34.91 2.93 -30.85
C ARG A 358 -35.98 1.95 -31.29
N ILE A 359 -36.08 0.76 -30.68
CA ILE A 359 -37.10 -0.20 -30.99
C ILE A 359 -38.50 0.31 -30.61
N CYS A 360 -38.65 0.97 -29.46
CA CYS A 360 -39.93 1.60 -29.08
C CYS A 360 -40.35 2.72 -30.02
N LYS A 361 -39.40 3.60 -30.48
CA LYS A 361 -39.72 4.64 -31.47
C LYS A 361 -40.10 4.09 -32.84
N GLN A 362 -39.50 2.98 -33.24
CA GLN A 362 -39.84 2.33 -34.52
C GLN A 362 -41.21 1.64 -34.48
N LYS A 363 -41.62 1.04 -33.35
CA LYS A 363 -42.97 0.48 -33.18
C LYS A 363 -44.09 1.53 -33.09
N SER A 364 -43.82 2.73 -32.55
CA SER A 364 -44.79 3.82 -32.51
C SER A 364 -45.02 4.48 -33.88
N SER A 365 -44.02 4.51 -34.78
CA SER A 365 -44.18 5.00 -36.14
C SER A 365 -44.94 4.07 -37.07
N ILE A 366 -44.98 2.75 -36.77
CA ILE A 366 -45.76 1.78 -37.56
C ILE A 366 -47.25 1.81 -37.18
N ARG A 367 -47.63 2.24 -35.97
CA ARG A 367 -49.02 2.41 -35.56
C ARG A 367 -49.74 3.64 -36.12
N SER A 368 -49.00 4.64 -36.63
CA SER A 368 -49.57 5.86 -37.22
C SER A 368 -49.85 5.78 -38.74
N LEU A 369 -49.68 4.58 -39.35
CA LEU A 369 -49.97 4.35 -40.77
C LEU A 369 -51.23 3.53 -41.02
N HIS A 370 -52.04 3.25 -39.96
CA HIS A 370 -53.29 2.51 -40.06
C HIS A 370 -54.46 3.19 -39.29
N THR A 371 -54.59 4.54 -39.44
CA THR A 371 -55.82 5.29 -39.17
C THR A 371 -56.03 6.32 -40.27
#